data_76971c680bff931718f5c3dfdfb98834
#
_entry.id   76971c680bff931718f5c3dfdfb98834
#
_cell.length_a   1.000
_cell.length_b   1.000
_cell.length_c   1.000
_cell.angle_alpha   90.00
_cell.angle_beta   90.00
_cell.angle_gamma   90.00
#
_symmetry.space_group_name_H-M   'P 1'
#
loop_
_entity.id
_entity.type
_entity.pdbx_description
1 polymer ?
#
loop_
_entity_poly.entity_id
_entity_poly.type
_entity_poly.pdbx_seq_one_letter_code
_entity_poly.pdbx_strand_id
1 'polypeptide(L)'
;PINPIIGQRAIGSNTKLVNAMSSAMIAGFHSEAVMACAKHFPGHGDSDSDSHKGLPRIAHDLNRLKALELNPFAHAVKAGVDAVMVAHLAVPAMDSTGTAASISKPIVSYWLRDSLGFEGLIFTDAMNMKGLTQDLSPGELEAQAFIAGNDILLFVADPQAAIDALVEAVHEGRISFSEVTERFQRVMAHKPPKHDASHAGMPPMDRKLMDNLSLAIAQGALTLMHDDGGIMEQSTYHVITMGNRAVASLADPGEPADGQAVALLHMADSKNPWQQAKLSADL
;
A
#
# COMPACT_ATOMS: atom_id res chain seq x y z
N PRO A 1 -10.83 1.36 -7.29
CA PRO A 1 -9.77 1.92 -8.14
C PRO A 1 -9.55 1.06 -9.39
N ILE A 2 -9.29 1.73 -10.52
CA ILE A 2 -9.11 1.06 -11.82
C ILE A 2 -7.68 0.48 -11.93
N ASN A 3 -6.80 0.86 -11.03
CA ASN A 3 -5.39 0.45 -11.05
C ASN A 3 -5.25 -1.09 -10.91
N PRO A 4 -4.71 -1.78 -11.93
CA PRO A 4 -4.62 -3.24 -11.93
C PRO A 4 -3.60 -3.78 -10.91
N ILE A 5 -2.62 -2.96 -10.50
CA ILE A 5 -1.57 -3.35 -9.55
C ILE A 5 -2.06 -3.23 -8.11
N ILE A 6 -2.70 -2.11 -7.78
CA ILE A 6 -3.27 -1.91 -6.46
C ILE A 6 -4.51 -2.77 -6.27
N GLY A 7 -5.47 -2.74 -7.22
CA GLY A 7 -6.62 -3.63 -7.28
C GLY A 7 -7.23 -3.93 -5.90
N GLN A 8 -7.26 -5.20 -5.56
CA GLN A 8 -7.82 -5.70 -4.29
C GLN A 8 -7.04 -5.28 -3.02
N ARG A 9 -5.85 -4.70 -3.16
CA ARG A 9 -5.09 -4.17 -2.02
C ARG A 9 -5.57 -2.79 -1.59
N ALA A 10 -6.44 -2.15 -2.38
CA ALA A 10 -7.02 -0.85 -2.03
C ALA A 10 -8.05 -1.01 -0.91
N ILE A 11 -7.94 -0.20 0.14
CA ILE A 11 -8.93 -0.14 1.22
C ILE A 11 -10.27 0.38 0.67
N GLY A 12 -10.23 1.33 -0.27
CA GLY A 12 -11.41 1.89 -0.90
C GLY A 12 -11.11 3.15 -1.69
N SER A 13 -12.15 3.76 -2.26
CA SER A 13 -12.09 5.03 -3.00
C SER A 13 -12.59 6.23 -2.19
N ASN A 14 -13.12 6.01 -1.00
CA ASN A 14 -13.62 7.05 -0.11
C ASN A 14 -12.56 7.38 0.95
N THR A 15 -12.08 8.63 0.97
CA THR A 15 -11.04 9.08 1.89
C THR A 15 -11.41 8.90 3.36
N LYS A 16 -12.69 9.08 3.74
CA LYS A 16 -13.13 8.87 5.14
C LYS A 16 -12.95 7.42 5.56
N LEU A 17 -13.35 6.48 4.69
CA LEU A 17 -13.17 5.06 4.94
C LEU A 17 -11.67 4.69 4.99
N VAL A 18 -10.89 5.15 4.01
CA VAL A 18 -9.44 4.88 3.96
C VAL A 18 -8.75 5.41 5.22
N ASN A 19 -9.09 6.63 5.65
CA ASN A 19 -8.53 7.24 6.85
C ASN A 19 -8.88 6.46 8.12
N ALA A 20 -10.16 6.09 8.29
CA ALA A 20 -10.60 5.31 9.45
C ALA A 20 -9.92 3.93 9.51
N MET A 21 -9.90 3.22 8.39
CA MET A 21 -9.28 1.89 8.31
C MET A 21 -7.76 1.96 8.50
N SER A 22 -7.09 2.92 7.88
CA SER A 22 -5.63 3.09 8.05
C SER A 22 -5.27 3.39 9.50
N SER A 23 -6.01 4.29 10.17
CA SER A 23 -5.78 4.58 11.59
C SER A 23 -6.00 3.36 12.48
N ALA A 24 -7.04 2.58 12.21
CA ALA A 24 -7.30 1.34 12.95
C ALA A 24 -6.21 0.28 12.72
N MET A 25 -5.72 0.14 11.48
CA MET A 25 -4.61 -0.77 11.16
C MET A 25 -3.31 -0.34 11.85
N ILE A 26 -2.97 0.95 11.83
CA ILE A 26 -1.79 1.47 12.54
C ILE A 26 -1.89 1.15 14.03
N ALA A 27 -3.03 1.47 14.65
CA ALA A 27 -3.24 1.17 16.07
C ALA A 27 -3.15 -0.33 16.38
N GLY A 28 -3.69 -1.18 15.49
CA GLY A 28 -3.61 -2.63 15.63
C GLY A 28 -2.19 -3.16 15.52
N PHE A 29 -1.36 -2.66 14.60
CA PHE A 29 0.05 -3.02 14.52
C PHE A 29 0.82 -2.57 15.77
N HIS A 30 0.56 -1.35 16.23
CA HIS A 30 1.22 -0.80 17.41
C HIS A 30 0.86 -1.55 18.70
N SER A 31 -0.36 -2.09 18.82
CA SER A 31 -0.74 -2.90 19.99
C SER A 31 0.11 -4.16 20.16
N GLU A 32 0.70 -4.63 19.07
CA GLU A 32 1.60 -5.80 19.05
C GLU A 32 3.07 -5.42 18.85
N ALA A 33 3.42 -4.14 19.07
CA ALA A 33 4.77 -3.59 18.86
C ALA A 33 5.33 -3.82 17.45
N VAL A 34 4.46 -3.84 16.43
CA VAL A 34 4.81 -3.96 15.01
C VAL A 34 4.71 -2.58 14.36
N MET A 35 5.75 -2.21 13.64
CA MET A 35 5.78 -0.95 12.88
C MET A 35 4.83 -1.02 11.68
N ALA A 36 4.12 0.08 11.42
CA ALA A 36 3.24 0.24 10.28
C ALA A 36 3.89 1.05 9.16
N CYS A 37 3.63 0.68 7.90
CA CYS A 37 4.11 1.42 6.73
C CYS A 37 2.95 1.82 5.81
N ALA A 38 2.75 3.13 5.61
CA ALA A 38 1.78 3.64 4.65
C ALA A 38 2.37 3.65 3.22
N LYS A 39 1.61 3.14 2.24
CA LYS A 39 2.09 3.03 0.86
C LYS A 39 0.98 3.05 -0.17
N HIS A 40 1.28 3.51 -1.36
CA HIS A 40 2.57 4.02 -1.89
C HIS A 40 2.41 5.53 -2.10
N PHE A 41 3.25 6.32 -1.45
CA PHE A 41 3.25 7.79 -1.55
C PHE A 41 3.71 8.24 -2.94
N PRO A 42 3.12 9.29 -3.54
CA PRO A 42 2.08 10.17 -3.01
C PRO A 42 0.63 9.71 -3.30
N GLY A 43 0.42 8.47 -3.74
CA GLY A 43 -0.87 7.86 -4.01
C GLY A 43 -0.87 7.15 -5.36
N HIS A 44 -0.88 5.81 -5.35
CA HIS A 44 -0.76 4.97 -6.56
C HIS A 44 -2.12 4.53 -7.12
N GLY A 45 -3.22 4.83 -6.41
CA GLY A 45 -4.53 4.22 -6.69
C GLY A 45 -5.17 4.63 -8.02
N ASP A 46 -4.83 5.81 -8.56
CA ASP A 46 -5.43 6.37 -9.78
C ASP A 46 -4.45 6.44 -10.96
N SER A 47 -3.44 5.58 -10.98
CA SER A 47 -2.59 5.39 -12.16
C SER A 47 -3.18 4.29 -13.07
N ASP A 48 -3.22 4.55 -14.34
CA ASP A 48 -3.77 3.67 -15.39
C ASP A 48 -2.72 2.72 -15.99
N SER A 49 -1.46 2.92 -15.69
CA SER A 49 -0.33 2.16 -16.22
C SER A 49 0.37 1.32 -15.18
N ASP A 50 0.87 0.16 -15.63
CA ASP A 50 1.63 -0.78 -14.84
C ASP A 50 3.07 -0.27 -14.65
N SER A 51 3.47 -0.01 -13.43
CA SER A 51 4.83 0.43 -13.07
C SER A 51 5.94 -0.57 -13.46
N HIS A 52 5.58 -1.82 -13.79
CA HIS A 52 6.51 -2.81 -14.35
C HIS A 52 6.77 -2.60 -15.85
N LYS A 53 5.95 -1.81 -16.54
CA LYS A 53 6.05 -1.56 -17.99
C LYS A 53 6.64 -0.19 -18.33
N GLY A 54 6.67 0.73 -17.39
CA GLY A 54 7.15 2.09 -17.54
C GLY A 54 6.87 2.93 -16.30
N LEU A 55 7.27 4.19 -16.29
CA LEU A 55 7.00 5.12 -15.19
C LEU A 55 5.53 5.60 -15.26
N PRO A 56 4.64 5.14 -14.34
CA PRO A 56 3.26 5.58 -14.33
C PRO A 56 3.16 7.07 -14.01
N ARG A 57 2.14 7.73 -14.52
CA ARG A 57 1.95 9.16 -14.34
C ARG A 57 0.60 9.47 -13.68
N ILE A 58 0.62 10.37 -12.70
CA ILE A 58 -0.58 10.95 -12.09
C ILE A 58 -0.67 12.40 -12.56
N ALA A 59 -1.59 12.67 -13.49
CA ALA A 59 -1.70 13.97 -14.18
C ALA A 59 -2.70 14.93 -13.51
N HIS A 60 -3.09 14.68 -12.27
CA HIS A 60 -4.02 15.54 -11.55
C HIS A 60 -3.37 16.82 -11.06
N ASP A 61 -4.19 17.88 -10.92
CA ASP A 61 -3.76 19.12 -10.29
C ASP A 61 -3.54 18.96 -8.78
N LEU A 62 -2.85 19.91 -8.19
CA LEU A 62 -2.45 19.88 -6.80
C LEU A 62 -3.65 19.90 -5.82
N ASN A 63 -4.75 20.57 -6.17
CA ASN A 63 -5.93 20.61 -5.31
C ASN A 63 -6.57 19.22 -5.20
N ARG A 64 -6.70 18.55 -6.36
CA ARG A 64 -7.17 17.17 -6.40
C ARG A 64 -6.26 16.24 -5.60
N LEU A 65 -4.93 16.33 -5.78
CA LEU A 65 -3.95 15.52 -5.06
C LEU A 65 -4.08 15.72 -3.54
N LYS A 66 -4.21 16.97 -3.08
CA LYS A 66 -4.38 17.29 -1.66
C LYS A 66 -5.69 16.73 -1.09
N ALA A 67 -6.77 16.79 -1.87
CA ALA A 67 -8.08 16.35 -1.42
C ALA A 67 -8.22 14.84 -1.34
N LEU A 68 -7.55 14.09 -2.21
CA LEU A 68 -7.75 12.66 -2.35
C LEU A 68 -6.49 11.84 -2.08
N GLU A 69 -5.43 12.02 -2.87
CA GLU A 69 -4.24 11.16 -2.83
C GLU A 69 -3.40 11.40 -1.57
N LEU A 70 -3.12 12.66 -1.23
CA LEU A 70 -2.31 13.03 -0.07
C LEU A 70 -3.06 12.99 1.25
N ASN A 71 -4.39 13.08 1.21
CA ASN A 71 -5.22 13.12 2.40
C ASN A 71 -5.04 11.89 3.31
N PRO A 72 -5.05 10.64 2.82
CA PRO A 72 -4.79 9.45 3.64
C PRO A 72 -3.39 9.45 4.28
N PHE A 73 -2.38 9.94 3.57
CA PHE A 73 -1.02 10.03 4.14
C PHE A 73 -0.95 11.07 5.25
N ALA A 74 -1.58 12.23 5.09
CA ALA A 74 -1.68 13.22 6.15
C ALA A 74 -2.37 12.66 7.40
N HIS A 75 -3.40 11.81 7.22
CA HIS A 75 -4.06 11.11 8.32
C HIS A 75 -3.19 10.04 8.94
N ALA A 76 -2.47 9.24 8.14
CA ALA A 76 -1.55 8.22 8.63
C ALA A 76 -0.41 8.85 9.46
N VAL A 77 0.15 9.97 9.01
CA VAL A 77 1.17 10.74 9.76
C VAL A 77 0.61 11.19 11.12
N LYS A 78 -0.60 11.75 11.15
CA LYS A 78 -1.27 12.13 12.41
C LYS A 78 -1.59 10.94 13.31
N ALA A 79 -1.83 9.77 12.73
CA ALA A 79 -2.05 8.52 13.47
C ALA A 79 -0.75 7.89 13.97
N GLY A 80 0.41 8.48 13.67
CA GLY A 80 1.72 8.02 14.15
C GLY A 80 2.31 6.87 13.34
N VAL A 81 2.03 6.80 12.03
CA VAL A 81 2.64 5.76 11.18
C VAL A 81 4.16 5.83 11.23
N ASP A 82 4.84 4.68 11.36
CA ASP A 82 6.29 4.62 11.57
C ASP A 82 7.07 4.80 10.27
N ALA A 83 6.48 4.41 9.15
CA ALA A 83 7.15 4.42 7.87
C ALA A 83 6.22 4.84 6.72
N VAL A 84 6.80 5.40 5.67
CA VAL A 84 6.14 5.65 4.39
C VAL A 84 6.99 5.11 3.26
N MET A 85 6.36 4.37 2.34
CA MET A 85 7.03 3.89 1.12
C MET A 85 6.65 4.78 -0.05
N VAL A 86 7.66 5.29 -0.75
CA VAL A 86 7.50 6.19 -1.91
C VAL A 86 7.52 5.38 -3.20
N ALA A 87 6.49 5.57 -4.01
CA ALA A 87 6.32 4.88 -5.29
C ALA A 87 7.23 5.42 -6.39
N HIS A 88 7.40 4.63 -7.45
CA HIS A 88 7.98 5.08 -8.72
C HIS A 88 6.86 5.64 -9.61
N LEU A 89 6.50 6.90 -9.39
CA LEU A 89 5.42 7.62 -10.08
C LEU A 89 5.90 9.00 -10.53
N ALA A 90 5.56 9.41 -11.75
CA ALA A 90 5.69 10.81 -12.16
C ALA A 90 4.43 11.59 -11.73
N VAL A 91 4.62 12.66 -10.94
CA VAL A 91 3.52 13.52 -10.46
C VAL A 91 3.85 14.99 -10.78
N PRO A 92 3.58 15.46 -12.01
CA PRO A 92 4.01 16.78 -12.48
C PRO A 92 3.52 17.96 -11.66
N ALA A 93 2.39 17.83 -10.98
CA ALA A 93 1.88 18.86 -10.09
C ALA A 93 2.71 19.02 -8.79
N MET A 94 3.54 18.03 -8.44
CA MET A 94 4.44 18.06 -7.28
C MET A 94 5.89 18.23 -7.68
N ASP A 95 6.27 17.71 -8.86
CA ASP A 95 7.58 17.90 -9.48
C ASP A 95 7.42 17.95 -11.02
N SER A 96 7.57 19.14 -11.58
CA SER A 96 7.36 19.40 -13.01
C SER A 96 8.41 18.76 -13.93
N THR A 97 9.51 18.24 -13.38
CA THR A 97 10.56 17.56 -14.16
C THR A 97 10.10 16.22 -14.73
N GLY A 98 9.04 15.63 -14.17
CA GLY A 98 8.59 14.29 -14.53
C GLY A 98 9.43 13.17 -13.93
N THR A 99 10.35 13.49 -13.03
CA THR A 99 11.17 12.56 -12.27
C THR A 99 10.28 11.66 -11.40
N ALA A 100 10.67 10.39 -11.23
CA ALA A 100 9.95 9.47 -10.36
C ALA A 100 9.94 9.97 -8.92
N ALA A 101 8.80 9.87 -8.23
CA ALA A 101 8.62 10.39 -6.88
C ALA A 101 9.69 9.90 -5.90
N SER A 102 10.10 8.63 -6.00
CA SER A 102 11.12 8.02 -5.14
C SER A 102 12.53 8.63 -5.29
N ILE A 103 12.83 9.28 -6.40
CA ILE A 103 14.10 9.98 -6.65
C ILE A 103 13.92 11.50 -6.79
N SER A 104 12.75 12.02 -6.45
CA SER A 104 12.40 13.44 -6.52
C SER A 104 12.55 14.10 -5.15
N LYS A 105 13.56 14.95 -4.99
CA LYS A 105 13.74 15.75 -3.77
C LYS A 105 12.52 16.63 -3.44
N PRO A 106 11.86 17.31 -4.40
CA PRO A 106 10.60 17.99 -4.13
C PRO A 106 9.53 17.11 -3.52
N ILE A 107 9.38 15.86 -3.98
CA ILE A 107 8.33 14.97 -3.49
C ILE A 107 8.70 14.38 -2.12
N VAL A 108 9.90 13.85 -1.98
CA VAL A 108 10.33 13.17 -0.75
C VAL A 108 10.62 14.16 0.37
N SER A 109 11.49 15.14 0.12
CA SER A 109 11.89 16.08 1.16
C SER A 109 10.82 17.14 1.42
N TYR A 110 10.38 17.89 0.39
CA TYR A 110 9.46 18.97 0.64
C TYR A 110 8.03 18.49 0.94
N TRP A 111 7.43 17.62 0.08
CA TRP A 111 6.04 17.24 0.28
C TRP A 111 5.85 16.27 1.44
N LEU A 112 6.66 15.20 1.53
CA LEU A 112 6.48 14.20 2.58
C LEU A 112 7.12 14.63 3.90
N ARG A 113 8.42 15.00 3.89
CA ARG A 113 9.12 15.31 5.13
C ARG A 113 8.63 16.64 5.72
N ASP A 114 8.67 17.72 4.94
CA ASP A 114 8.41 19.06 5.47
C ASP A 114 6.92 19.41 5.50
N SER A 115 6.21 19.28 4.37
CA SER A 115 4.82 19.76 4.23
C SER A 115 3.83 18.89 5.01
N LEU A 116 4.02 17.53 5.02
CA LEU A 116 3.21 16.64 5.84
C LEU A 116 3.77 16.47 7.26
N GLY A 117 4.97 16.95 7.56
CA GLY A 117 5.62 16.85 8.87
C GLY A 117 5.95 15.40 9.24
N PHE A 118 6.35 14.57 8.28
CA PHE A 118 6.64 13.17 8.54
C PHE A 118 8.05 12.97 9.10
N GLU A 119 8.16 12.47 10.31
CA GLU A 119 9.45 12.27 11.01
C GLU A 119 9.95 10.81 10.99
N GLY A 120 9.10 9.85 10.61
CA GLY A 120 9.43 8.42 10.56
C GLY A 120 10.35 8.03 9.39
N LEU A 121 10.45 6.72 9.13
CA LEU A 121 11.30 6.17 8.08
C LEU A 121 10.69 6.33 6.68
N ILE A 122 11.48 6.78 5.73
CA ILE A 122 11.09 6.84 4.32
C ILE A 122 11.80 5.74 3.54
N PHE A 123 11.01 4.88 2.91
CA PHE A 123 11.48 3.78 2.07
C PHE A 123 11.24 4.12 0.61
N THR A 124 12.15 3.72 -0.27
CA THR A 124 11.80 3.61 -1.70
C THR A 124 10.90 2.39 -1.93
N ASP A 125 10.13 2.36 -3.00
CA ASP A 125 9.70 1.10 -3.59
C ASP A 125 10.92 0.35 -4.15
N ALA A 126 10.73 -0.86 -4.68
CA ALA A 126 11.83 -1.72 -5.11
C ALA A 126 12.66 -1.08 -6.24
N MET A 127 13.94 -0.78 -5.97
CA MET A 127 14.84 -0.06 -6.90
C MET A 127 15.12 -0.82 -8.20
N ASN A 128 14.94 -2.14 -8.21
CA ASN A 128 15.11 -2.98 -9.39
C ASN A 128 13.89 -2.99 -10.34
N MET A 129 12.87 -2.17 -10.10
CA MET A 129 11.69 -2.09 -10.98
C MET A 129 12.02 -1.39 -12.30
N LYS A 130 11.61 -2.00 -13.42
CA LYS A 130 11.94 -1.55 -14.79
C LYS A 130 11.50 -0.13 -15.12
N GLY A 131 10.43 0.37 -14.49
CA GLY A 131 9.94 1.74 -14.70
C GLY A 131 10.89 2.84 -14.22
N LEU A 132 11.86 2.50 -13.37
CA LEU A 132 12.81 3.44 -12.78
C LEU A 132 14.18 3.44 -13.47
N THR A 133 14.57 2.33 -14.11
CA THR A 133 15.96 2.04 -14.52
C THR A 133 16.37 2.54 -15.92
N GLN A 134 15.58 3.40 -16.58
CA GLN A 134 15.74 3.60 -18.02
C GLN A 134 16.98 4.38 -18.47
N ASP A 135 17.60 5.25 -17.65
CA ASP A 135 18.68 6.14 -18.13
C ASP A 135 19.83 6.39 -17.13
N LEU A 136 19.85 5.73 -15.98
CA LEU A 136 20.88 5.96 -14.97
C LEU A 136 21.77 4.73 -14.77
N SER A 137 23.07 4.97 -14.54
CA SER A 137 24.00 3.92 -14.20
C SER A 137 23.64 3.26 -12.85
N PRO A 138 23.97 1.98 -12.68
CA PRO A 138 23.91 1.35 -11.35
C PRO A 138 24.65 2.19 -10.32
N GLY A 139 24.04 2.39 -9.16
CA GLY A 139 24.57 3.23 -8.09
C GLY A 139 24.12 4.69 -8.16
N GLU A 140 24.10 5.33 -9.32
CA GLU A 140 23.66 6.74 -9.43
C GLU A 140 22.15 6.86 -9.15
N LEU A 141 21.36 5.90 -9.56
CA LEU A 141 19.94 5.84 -9.25
C LEU A 141 19.70 5.79 -7.73
N GLU A 142 20.45 4.93 -7.04
CA GLU A 142 20.41 4.79 -5.59
C GLU A 142 20.91 6.06 -4.89
N ALA A 143 21.98 6.67 -5.41
CA ALA A 143 22.47 7.94 -4.88
C ALA A 143 21.41 9.04 -5.01
N GLN A 144 20.72 9.15 -6.15
CA GLN A 144 19.63 10.10 -6.32
C GLN A 144 18.45 9.84 -5.37
N ALA A 145 18.06 8.58 -5.20
CA ALA A 145 17.01 8.22 -4.26
C ALA A 145 17.38 8.62 -2.82
N PHE A 146 18.63 8.38 -2.43
CA PHE A 146 19.12 8.82 -1.13
C PHE A 146 19.15 10.34 -1.03
N ILE A 147 19.72 11.05 -2.00
CA ILE A 147 19.74 12.53 -2.04
C ILE A 147 18.31 13.11 -1.99
N ALA A 148 17.33 12.45 -2.60
CA ALA A 148 15.93 12.87 -2.56
C ALA A 148 15.34 12.89 -1.15
N GLY A 149 15.87 12.10 -0.21
CA GLY A 149 15.43 12.10 1.18
C GLY A 149 14.96 10.75 1.73
N ASN A 150 15.09 9.67 0.96
CA ASN A 150 14.77 8.34 1.47
C ASN A 150 15.81 7.88 2.50
N ASP A 151 15.37 7.20 3.53
CA ASP A 151 16.22 6.64 4.59
C ASP A 151 16.69 5.22 4.25
N ILE A 152 15.86 4.46 3.54
CA ILE A 152 16.10 3.06 3.20
C ILE A 152 15.76 2.81 1.73
N LEU A 153 16.69 2.18 1.02
CA LEU A 153 16.56 1.79 -0.39
C LEU A 153 16.26 0.29 -0.46
N LEU A 154 15.13 -0.09 -1.06
CA LEU A 154 14.71 -1.49 -1.15
C LEU A 154 15.17 -2.15 -2.45
N PHE A 155 15.55 -3.42 -2.38
CA PHE A 155 15.90 -4.26 -3.54
C PHE A 155 16.91 -3.59 -4.49
N VAL A 156 17.98 -3.04 -3.91
CA VAL A 156 19.11 -2.51 -4.66
C VAL A 156 19.76 -3.64 -5.47
N ALA A 157 19.92 -3.45 -6.77
CA ALA A 157 20.42 -4.48 -7.66
C ALA A 157 21.91 -4.77 -7.45
N ASP A 158 22.72 -3.72 -7.24
CA ASP A 158 24.13 -3.79 -6.92
C ASP A 158 24.45 -2.92 -5.68
N PRO A 159 24.45 -3.53 -4.49
CA PRO A 159 24.72 -2.79 -3.25
C PRO A 159 26.11 -2.15 -3.19
N GLN A 160 27.12 -2.76 -3.84
CA GLN A 160 28.47 -2.19 -3.83
C GLN A 160 28.52 -0.93 -4.69
N ALA A 161 27.98 -0.97 -5.90
CA ALA A 161 27.89 0.20 -6.77
C ALA A 161 27.08 1.34 -6.09
N ALA A 162 26.01 1.02 -5.37
CA ALA A 162 25.23 2.00 -4.63
C ALA A 162 26.03 2.66 -3.51
N ILE A 163 26.81 1.88 -2.75
CA ILE A 163 27.69 2.40 -1.70
C ILE A 163 28.77 3.31 -2.30
N ASP A 164 29.43 2.87 -3.37
CA ASP A 164 30.49 3.63 -4.03
C ASP A 164 29.96 4.97 -4.55
N ALA A 165 28.78 4.98 -5.20
CA ALA A 165 28.13 6.20 -5.68
C ALA A 165 27.72 7.15 -4.54
N LEU A 166 27.27 6.62 -3.40
CA LEU A 166 26.95 7.44 -2.21
C LEU A 166 28.21 8.04 -1.60
N VAL A 167 29.32 7.30 -1.52
CA VAL A 167 30.61 7.81 -1.05
C VAL A 167 31.09 8.94 -1.96
N GLU A 168 31.01 8.74 -3.28
CA GLU A 168 31.35 9.77 -4.26
C GLU A 168 30.47 11.01 -4.11
N ALA A 169 29.14 10.83 -3.95
CA ALA A 169 28.20 11.94 -3.73
C ALA A 169 28.53 12.76 -2.46
N VAL A 170 29.07 12.13 -1.42
CA VAL A 170 29.56 12.84 -0.21
C VAL A 170 30.86 13.60 -0.54
N HIS A 171 31.82 12.99 -1.26
CA HIS A 171 33.06 13.65 -1.65
C HIS A 171 32.82 14.86 -2.57
N GLU A 172 31.85 14.76 -3.46
CA GLU A 172 31.44 15.85 -4.36
C GLU A 172 30.57 16.92 -3.69
N GLY A 173 30.18 16.72 -2.44
CA GLY A 173 29.30 17.64 -1.70
C GLY A 173 27.85 17.64 -2.18
N ARG A 174 27.42 16.64 -2.95
CA ARG A 174 26.00 16.46 -3.34
C ARG A 174 25.11 16.09 -2.15
N ILE A 175 25.71 15.46 -1.14
CA ILE A 175 25.11 15.18 0.14
C ILE A 175 26.14 15.42 1.25
N SER A 176 25.71 16.02 2.36
CA SER A 176 26.58 16.24 3.50
C SER A 176 26.71 14.99 4.38
N PHE A 177 27.84 14.84 5.04
CA PHE A 177 28.04 13.76 6.02
C PHE A 177 27.04 13.87 7.20
N SER A 178 26.59 15.08 7.52
CA SER A 178 25.54 15.30 8.53
C SER A 178 24.24 14.66 8.11
N GLU A 179 23.78 14.85 6.87
CA GLU A 179 22.57 14.22 6.35
C GLU A 179 22.64 12.69 6.37
N VAL A 180 23.81 12.11 6.04
CA VAL A 180 24.02 10.67 6.13
C VAL A 180 23.88 10.20 7.58
N THR A 181 24.52 10.94 8.51
CA THR A 181 24.50 10.61 9.94
C THR A 181 23.08 10.70 10.52
N GLU A 182 22.33 11.74 10.18
CA GLU A 182 20.95 11.93 10.64
C GLU A 182 20.04 10.78 10.19
N ARG A 183 20.15 10.35 8.92
CA ARG A 183 19.36 9.23 8.42
C ARG A 183 19.77 7.91 9.05
N PHE A 184 21.07 7.69 9.23
CA PHE A 184 21.56 6.52 9.96
C PHE A 184 21.00 6.48 11.38
N GLN A 185 21.05 7.61 12.10
CA GLN A 185 20.50 7.70 13.46
C GLN A 185 18.99 7.42 13.47
N ARG A 186 18.24 7.95 12.50
CA ARG A 186 16.80 7.68 12.35
C ARG A 186 16.54 6.19 12.16
N VAL A 187 17.28 5.53 11.28
CA VAL A 187 17.16 4.07 11.07
C VAL A 187 17.50 3.30 12.37
N MET A 188 18.57 3.69 13.05
CA MET A 188 18.98 3.02 14.29
C MET A 188 17.98 3.20 15.42
N ALA A 189 17.32 4.35 15.51
CA ALA A 189 16.27 4.61 16.51
C ALA A 189 15.03 3.72 16.32
N HIS A 190 14.75 3.27 15.09
CA HIS A 190 13.64 2.38 14.79
C HIS A 190 14.01 0.89 14.83
N LYS A 191 15.30 0.55 14.99
CA LYS A 191 15.68 -0.85 15.17
C LYS A 191 15.32 -1.30 16.59
N PRO A 192 14.64 -2.44 16.73
CA PRO A 192 14.42 -3.00 18.06
C PRO A 192 15.78 -3.28 18.71
N PRO A 193 15.88 -3.12 20.04
CA PRO A 193 17.06 -3.59 20.76
C PRO A 193 17.28 -5.06 20.38
N LYS A 194 18.56 -5.48 20.27
CA LYS A 194 18.88 -6.90 20.01
C LYS A 194 18.18 -7.73 21.07
N HIS A 195 16.99 -8.20 20.75
CA HIS A 195 16.38 -9.23 21.55
C HIS A 195 17.21 -10.49 21.34
N ASP A 196 17.65 -11.04 22.44
CA ASP A 196 18.07 -12.42 22.48
C ASP A 196 16.91 -13.21 21.86
N ALA A 197 17.16 -13.82 20.70
CA ALA A 197 16.14 -14.53 19.94
C ALA A 197 15.86 -15.91 20.60
N SER A 198 15.68 -15.91 21.92
CA SER A 198 14.96 -16.99 22.58
C SER A 198 13.52 -16.82 22.07
N HIS A 199 13.21 -17.57 21.03
CA HIS A 199 11.85 -17.78 20.52
C HIS A 199 11.03 -18.35 21.69
N ALA A 200 10.56 -17.49 22.56
CA ALA A 200 9.36 -17.80 23.32
C ALA A 200 8.33 -18.10 22.23
N GLY A 201 7.98 -19.39 22.08
CA GLY A 201 7.17 -19.87 20.98
C GLY A 201 5.99 -18.94 20.79
N MET A 202 5.77 -18.44 19.58
CA MET A 202 4.57 -17.69 19.28
C MET A 202 3.38 -18.51 19.77
N PRO A 203 2.45 -17.92 20.51
CA PRO A 203 1.25 -18.65 20.91
C PRO A 203 0.60 -19.22 19.65
N PRO A 204 0.07 -20.45 19.71
CA PRO A 204 -0.57 -21.03 18.55
C PRO A 204 -1.68 -20.09 18.08
N MET A 205 -1.67 -19.78 16.77
CA MET A 205 -2.66 -18.91 16.15
C MET A 205 -4.05 -19.50 16.37
N ASP A 206 -4.95 -18.76 17.00
CA ASP A 206 -6.35 -19.14 17.15
C ASP A 206 -7.05 -19.07 15.77
N ARG A 207 -7.10 -20.23 15.11
CA ARG A 207 -7.73 -20.35 13.79
C ARG A 207 -9.19 -19.94 13.79
N LYS A 208 -9.94 -20.29 14.84
CA LYS A 208 -11.36 -19.94 14.95
C LYS A 208 -11.56 -18.44 15.04
N LEU A 209 -10.70 -17.74 15.78
CA LEU A 209 -10.72 -16.27 15.84
C LEU A 209 -10.41 -15.67 14.46
N MET A 210 -9.41 -16.19 13.74
CA MET A 210 -9.06 -15.72 12.39
C MET A 210 -10.17 -15.97 11.38
N ASP A 211 -10.81 -17.12 11.42
CA ASP A 211 -11.93 -17.46 10.54
C ASP A 211 -13.13 -16.54 10.82
N ASN A 212 -13.46 -16.31 12.09
CA ASN A 212 -14.54 -15.39 12.48
C ASN A 212 -14.23 -13.94 12.03
N LEU A 213 -12.99 -13.47 12.21
CA LEU A 213 -12.57 -12.14 11.76
C LEU A 213 -12.65 -12.02 10.24
N SER A 214 -12.17 -13.01 9.51
CA SER A 214 -12.24 -13.06 8.05
C SER A 214 -13.68 -13.03 7.55
N LEU A 215 -14.56 -13.78 8.20
CA LEU A 215 -15.99 -13.76 7.90
C LEU A 215 -16.62 -12.38 8.16
N ALA A 216 -16.32 -11.77 9.29
CA ALA A 216 -16.84 -10.45 9.63
C ALA A 216 -16.37 -9.37 8.65
N ILE A 217 -15.10 -9.41 8.24
CA ILE A 217 -14.54 -8.52 7.22
C ILE A 217 -15.24 -8.74 5.87
N ALA A 218 -15.39 -10.00 5.45
CA ALA A 218 -16.06 -10.34 4.19
C ALA A 218 -17.53 -9.85 4.19
N GLN A 219 -18.27 -10.07 5.27
CA GLN A 219 -19.64 -9.59 5.42
C GLN A 219 -19.74 -8.05 5.36
N GLY A 220 -18.83 -7.35 6.04
CA GLY A 220 -18.79 -5.89 6.02
C GLY A 220 -18.34 -5.30 4.68
N ALA A 221 -17.64 -6.06 3.85
CA ALA A 221 -17.16 -5.65 2.52
C ALA A 221 -18.17 -5.95 1.41
N LEU A 222 -19.27 -6.66 1.67
CA LEU A 222 -20.29 -6.92 0.67
C LEU A 222 -20.88 -5.62 0.14
N THR A 223 -20.85 -5.48 -1.19
CA THR A 223 -21.41 -4.32 -1.90
C THR A 223 -22.46 -4.79 -2.89
N LEU A 224 -23.69 -4.38 -2.67
CA LEU A 224 -24.77 -4.63 -3.61
C LEU A 224 -24.59 -3.74 -4.83
N MET A 225 -24.34 -4.34 -5.98
CA MET A 225 -24.14 -3.62 -7.25
C MET A 225 -25.44 -3.38 -7.99
N HIS A 226 -26.39 -4.29 -7.83
CA HIS A 226 -27.70 -4.23 -8.47
C HIS A 226 -28.73 -5.07 -7.69
N ASP A 227 -29.95 -4.58 -7.55
CA ASP A 227 -31.05 -5.26 -6.86
C ASP A 227 -32.35 -5.05 -7.63
N ASP A 228 -32.77 -6.05 -8.39
CA ASP A 228 -34.03 -6.04 -9.14
C ASP A 228 -35.22 -6.64 -8.36
N GLY A 229 -35.01 -7.20 -7.21
CA GLY A 229 -36.01 -8.01 -6.54
C GLY A 229 -36.17 -7.81 -5.02
N GLY A 230 -35.63 -6.74 -4.44
CA GLY A 230 -35.78 -6.51 -3.00
C GLY A 230 -35.03 -7.52 -2.13
N ILE A 231 -33.89 -8.03 -2.61
CA ILE A 231 -33.03 -8.98 -1.87
C ILE A 231 -32.70 -8.43 -0.47
N MET A 232 -32.52 -7.11 -0.35
CA MET A 232 -32.20 -6.45 0.93
C MET A 232 -33.36 -6.45 1.94
N GLU A 233 -34.57 -6.77 1.51
CA GLU A 233 -35.76 -6.86 2.38
C GLU A 233 -35.90 -8.24 3.04
N GLN A 234 -35.09 -9.21 2.65
CA GLN A 234 -35.13 -10.56 3.21
C GLN A 234 -34.28 -10.69 4.46
N SER A 235 -34.76 -11.43 5.45
CA SER A 235 -34.08 -11.59 6.75
C SER A 235 -32.99 -12.67 6.75
N THR A 236 -32.94 -13.52 5.72
CA THR A 236 -31.99 -14.65 5.61
C THR A 236 -31.51 -14.83 4.20
N TYR A 237 -30.20 -15.04 4.02
CA TYR A 237 -29.54 -15.26 2.74
C TYR A 237 -28.69 -16.52 2.77
N HIS A 238 -28.71 -17.29 1.67
CA HIS A 238 -27.66 -18.28 1.41
C HIS A 238 -26.61 -17.66 0.48
N VAL A 239 -25.34 -17.68 0.90
CA VAL A 239 -24.22 -17.22 0.05
C VAL A 239 -23.51 -18.44 -0.50
N ILE A 240 -23.60 -18.63 -1.82
CA ILE A 240 -22.84 -19.65 -2.52
C ILE A 240 -21.58 -19.01 -3.10
N THR A 241 -20.41 -19.48 -2.64
CA THR A 241 -19.14 -19.02 -3.17
C THR A 241 -18.71 -19.93 -4.31
N MET A 242 -18.63 -19.39 -5.52
CA MET A 242 -18.08 -20.10 -6.68
C MET A 242 -16.74 -19.46 -7.08
N GLY A 243 -15.65 -20.20 -6.97
CA GLY A 243 -14.33 -19.76 -7.44
C GLY A 243 -13.16 -20.39 -6.70
N ASN A 244 -12.03 -20.49 -7.39
CA ASN A 244 -10.82 -21.12 -6.93
C ASN A 244 -10.04 -20.22 -5.95
N ARG A 245 -9.88 -20.70 -4.74
CA ARG A 245 -8.90 -20.34 -3.72
C ARG A 245 -9.16 -19.10 -2.85
N ALA A 246 -9.34 -19.43 -1.58
CA ALA A 246 -8.89 -18.66 -0.41
C ALA A 246 -9.57 -17.32 -0.15
N VAL A 247 -10.86 -17.29 -0.10
CA VAL A 247 -11.57 -16.48 0.88
C VAL A 247 -12.33 -17.46 1.75
N ALA A 248 -12.26 -17.27 3.07
CA ALA A 248 -12.77 -18.14 4.12
C ALA A 248 -13.87 -19.08 3.63
N SER A 249 -13.71 -20.39 3.87
CA SER A 249 -14.80 -21.32 3.69
C SER A 249 -15.95 -20.82 4.56
N LEU A 250 -16.88 -20.10 3.94
CA LEU A 250 -18.19 -19.94 4.52
C LEU A 250 -18.68 -21.36 4.77
N ALA A 251 -19.09 -21.64 5.98
CA ALA A 251 -19.56 -22.95 6.39
C ALA A 251 -20.50 -23.50 5.32
N ASP A 252 -20.32 -24.80 4.99
CA ASP A 252 -21.08 -25.52 4.00
C ASP A 252 -22.55 -25.07 3.99
N PRO A 253 -23.00 -24.31 2.99
CA PRO A 253 -24.38 -23.86 2.95
C PRO A 253 -25.19 -25.07 2.57
N GLY A 254 -25.81 -25.75 3.53
CA GLY A 254 -26.79 -26.77 3.22
C GLY A 254 -27.72 -26.31 2.11
N GLU A 255 -28.39 -27.26 1.42
CA GLU A 255 -29.35 -26.90 0.36
C GLU A 255 -30.36 -25.84 0.88
N PRO A 256 -30.56 -24.74 0.13
CA PRO A 256 -31.47 -23.69 0.56
C PRO A 256 -32.89 -24.26 0.71
N ALA A 257 -33.53 -23.92 1.83
CA ALA A 257 -34.93 -24.26 2.00
C ALA A 257 -35.78 -23.48 0.99
N ASP A 258 -36.89 -24.08 0.54
CA ASP A 258 -37.83 -23.47 -0.42
C ASP A 258 -38.20 -22.04 0.04
N GLY A 259 -38.03 -21.09 -0.87
CA GLY A 259 -38.39 -19.68 -0.64
C GLY A 259 -37.26 -18.78 -0.08
N GLN A 260 -36.02 -19.26 0.00
CA GLN A 260 -34.86 -18.44 0.39
C GLN A 260 -34.16 -17.85 -0.87
N ALA A 261 -33.77 -16.59 -0.78
CA ALA A 261 -32.98 -15.96 -1.81
C ALA A 261 -31.52 -16.48 -1.80
N VAL A 262 -30.99 -16.80 -2.97
CA VAL A 262 -29.62 -17.25 -3.13
C VAL A 262 -28.79 -16.13 -3.74
N ALA A 263 -27.81 -15.60 -3.01
CA ALA A 263 -26.84 -14.68 -3.54
C ALA A 263 -25.62 -15.46 -4.07
N LEU A 264 -25.38 -15.42 -5.38
CA LEU A 264 -24.22 -16.05 -5.99
C LEU A 264 -23.06 -15.06 -6.01
N LEU A 265 -22.05 -15.29 -5.19
CA LEU A 265 -20.80 -14.52 -5.22
C LEU A 265 -19.82 -15.19 -6.18
N HIS A 266 -19.67 -14.67 -7.37
CA HIS A 266 -18.64 -15.13 -8.31
C HIS A 266 -17.32 -14.41 -7.99
N MET A 267 -16.38 -15.12 -7.37
CA MET A 267 -15.00 -14.64 -7.21
C MET A 267 -14.23 -14.95 -8.49
N ALA A 268 -13.78 -13.90 -9.19
CA ALA A 268 -12.98 -14.05 -10.39
C ALA A 268 -11.66 -14.76 -10.11
N ASP A 269 -11.22 -15.62 -11.04
CA ASP A 269 -9.87 -16.16 -11.10
C ASP A 269 -8.85 -15.02 -11.07
N SER A 270 -7.72 -15.22 -10.43
CA SER A 270 -6.62 -14.24 -10.28
C SER A 270 -6.11 -13.65 -11.60
N LYS A 271 -6.50 -14.22 -12.73
CA LYS A 271 -6.19 -13.74 -14.08
C LYS A 271 -7.18 -12.74 -14.65
N ASN A 272 -8.34 -12.55 -14.01
CA ASN A 272 -9.34 -11.59 -14.48
C ASN A 272 -10.10 -10.95 -13.30
N PRO A 273 -9.47 -10.01 -12.57
CA PRO A 273 -10.00 -9.44 -11.33
C PRO A 273 -11.29 -8.61 -11.49
N TRP A 274 -11.81 -8.44 -12.70
CA TRP A 274 -12.90 -7.53 -13.02
C TRP A 274 -14.16 -8.23 -13.58
N GLN A 275 -14.29 -9.54 -13.46
CA GLN A 275 -15.58 -10.16 -13.73
C GLN A 275 -16.57 -9.73 -12.65
N GLN A 276 -17.54 -8.93 -13.07
CA GLN A 276 -18.63 -8.48 -12.21
C GLN A 276 -19.34 -9.68 -11.61
N ALA A 277 -19.57 -9.63 -10.30
CA ALA A 277 -20.48 -10.57 -9.67
C ALA A 277 -21.86 -10.43 -10.35
N LYS A 278 -22.31 -11.47 -11.02
CA LYS A 278 -23.69 -11.57 -11.50
C LYS A 278 -24.52 -12.17 -10.37
N LEU A 279 -25.40 -11.37 -9.81
CA LEU A 279 -26.55 -11.90 -9.09
C LEU A 279 -27.48 -12.51 -10.13
N SER A 280 -27.65 -13.80 -10.11
CA SER A 280 -28.65 -14.48 -10.91
C SER A 280 -29.91 -14.66 -10.07
N ALA A 281 -30.98 -14.04 -10.49
CA ALA A 281 -32.30 -14.21 -9.89
C ALA A 281 -33.04 -15.45 -10.43
N ASP A 282 -32.37 -16.27 -11.24
CA ASP A 282 -32.94 -17.47 -11.84
C ASP A 282 -32.32 -18.73 -11.22
N LEU A 283 -32.85 -19.16 -10.11
CA LEU A 283 -32.86 -20.55 -9.66
C LEU A 283 -34.21 -20.86 -9.02
#